data_143288cfbfd4d021ae01e84c0d633133
#
_entry.id   143288cfbfd4d021ae01e84c0d633133
#
_cell.length_a   1.000
_cell.length_b   1.000
_cell.length_c   1.000
_cell.angle_alpha   90.00
_cell.angle_beta   90.00
_cell.angle_gamma   90.00
#
_symmetry.space_group_name_H-M   'P 1'
#
loop_
_entity.id
_entity.type
_entity.pdbx_description
1 polymer ?
#
loop_
_entity_poly.entity_id
_entity_poly.type
_entity_poly.pdbx_seq_one_letter_code
_entity_poly.pdbx_strand_id
1 'polypeptide(L)'
;VIKLKKKILVTGGAGYIGSHVCKLLANRGYDPITYDNLSRGHRAAIPSGAMFINGDIGDRTTLRDALSSADFDIVFHFASLIEAGESMEKPALYFRNNVSHSHNVIELASEVGCGRFVFSSTAAVYASSEQPLTEESPIDPANVYGETKYIVERMLTWYQRIHGLRFAALRYFNACGALPGRGEAHYPETHLIPRVLQVALGQRDHVNLYGTDYQTPDGTCIR
;
A
#
# COMPACT_ATOMS: atom_id res chain seq x y z
N VAL A 1 -22.58 -18.97 21.93
CA VAL A 1 -21.13 -18.96 21.66
C VAL A 1 -20.80 -17.63 21.05
N ILE A 2 -20.10 -16.73 21.77
CA ILE A 2 -19.60 -15.47 21.22
C ILE A 2 -18.51 -15.83 20.20
N LYS A 3 -18.80 -15.67 18.91
CA LYS A 3 -17.82 -15.88 17.86
C LYS A 3 -16.80 -14.75 17.97
N LEU A 4 -15.60 -15.04 18.44
CA LEU A 4 -14.50 -14.06 18.48
C LEU A 4 -14.30 -13.49 17.09
N LYS A 5 -14.23 -12.17 16.99
CA LYS A 5 -13.94 -11.49 15.73
C LYS A 5 -12.51 -11.85 15.29
N LYS A 6 -12.35 -12.15 14.03
CA LYS A 6 -11.02 -12.35 13.45
C LYS A 6 -10.22 -11.07 13.49
N LYS A 7 -9.03 -11.13 14.07
CA LYS A 7 -8.12 -10.00 14.18
C LYS A 7 -7.27 -9.88 12.93
N ILE A 8 -7.12 -8.66 12.45
CA ILE A 8 -6.41 -8.34 11.21
C ILE A 8 -5.42 -7.22 11.50
N LEU A 9 -4.13 -7.45 11.30
CA LEU A 9 -3.16 -6.37 11.36
C LEU A 9 -3.14 -5.63 10.03
N VAL A 10 -3.23 -4.30 10.07
CA VAL A 10 -3.17 -3.44 8.88
C VAL A 10 -2.02 -2.46 9.06
N THR A 11 -0.86 -2.76 8.45
CA THR A 11 0.26 -1.82 8.42
C THR A 11 0.02 -0.75 7.36
N GLY A 12 0.34 0.50 7.65
CA GLY A 12 -0.07 1.64 6.81
C GLY A 12 -1.57 1.93 6.90
N GLY A 13 -2.21 1.49 8.00
CA GLY A 13 -3.66 1.59 8.18
C GLY A 13 -4.19 3.01 8.44
N ALA A 14 -3.31 4.01 8.63
CA ALA A 14 -3.67 5.43 8.71
C ALA A 14 -3.51 6.16 7.37
N GLY A 15 -2.99 5.48 6.32
CA GLY A 15 -2.90 6.00 4.96
C GLY A 15 -4.23 5.92 4.21
N TYR A 16 -4.24 6.42 2.97
CA TYR A 16 -5.45 6.48 2.14
C TYR A 16 -6.10 5.10 1.97
N ILE A 17 -5.45 4.14 1.31
CA ILE A 17 -6.02 2.81 1.05
C ILE A 17 -6.23 2.04 2.38
N GLY A 18 -5.22 2.05 3.27
CA GLY A 18 -5.27 1.31 4.52
C GLY A 18 -6.44 1.71 5.42
N SER A 19 -6.73 3.02 5.55
CA SER A 19 -7.83 3.50 6.37
C SER A 19 -9.21 3.11 5.81
N HIS A 20 -9.37 3.09 4.48
CA HIS A 20 -10.57 2.60 3.82
C HIS A 20 -10.77 1.10 4.09
N VAL A 21 -9.70 0.31 3.97
CA VAL A 21 -9.73 -1.14 4.27
C VAL A 21 -10.06 -1.38 5.73
N CYS A 22 -9.44 -0.68 6.69
CA CYS A 22 -9.79 -0.78 8.11
C CYS A 22 -11.28 -0.52 8.35
N LYS A 23 -11.84 0.54 7.74
CA LYS A 23 -13.28 0.85 7.87
C LYS A 23 -14.17 -0.24 7.29
N LEU A 24 -13.84 -0.75 6.10
CA LEU A 24 -14.61 -1.81 5.45
C LEU A 24 -14.54 -3.13 6.23
N LEU A 25 -13.38 -3.49 6.76
CA LEU A 25 -13.20 -4.67 7.60
C LEU A 25 -14.04 -4.58 8.89
N ALA A 26 -13.98 -3.43 9.58
CA ALA A 26 -14.78 -3.18 10.77
C ALA A 26 -16.29 -3.29 10.48
N ASN A 27 -16.77 -2.72 9.38
CA ASN A 27 -18.16 -2.80 8.95
C ASN A 27 -18.61 -4.24 8.62
N ARG A 28 -17.68 -5.13 8.25
CA ARG A 28 -17.93 -6.55 7.99
C ARG A 28 -17.75 -7.45 9.22
N GLY A 29 -17.55 -6.85 10.40
CA GLY A 29 -17.47 -7.58 11.66
C GLY A 29 -16.10 -8.17 11.98
N TYR A 30 -15.05 -7.79 11.25
CA TYR A 30 -13.66 -8.06 11.60
C TYR A 30 -13.16 -7.08 12.67
N ASP A 31 -12.00 -7.37 13.24
CA ASP A 31 -11.32 -6.52 14.23
C ASP A 31 -9.96 -6.03 13.66
N PRO A 32 -9.96 -4.95 12.83
CA PRO A 32 -8.74 -4.42 12.28
C PRO A 32 -7.94 -3.65 13.33
N ILE A 33 -6.66 -3.97 13.45
CA ILE A 33 -5.68 -3.25 14.27
C ILE A 33 -4.79 -2.46 13.32
N THR A 34 -4.83 -1.15 13.44
CA THR A 34 -4.02 -0.23 12.62
C THR A 34 -2.62 -0.13 13.21
N TYR A 35 -1.59 -0.42 12.40
CA TYR A 35 -0.18 -0.19 12.70
C TYR A 35 0.39 0.83 11.72
N ASP A 36 0.84 1.99 12.21
CA ASP A 36 1.27 3.09 11.36
C ASP A 36 2.18 4.05 12.15
N ASN A 37 3.22 4.58 11.53
CA ASN A 37 4.13 5.57 12.14
C ASN A 37 3.67 7.02 11.93
N LEU A 38 2.58 7.23 11.20
CA LEU A 38 1.99 8.52 10.83
C LEU A 38 2.93 9.44 10.02
N SER A 39 3.97 8.88 9.37
CA SER A 39 4.87 9.66 8.53
C SER A 39 4.21 10.20 7.25
N ARG A 40 3.22 9.47 6.72
CA ARG A 40 2.39 9.83 5.56
C ARG A 40 0.90 9.63 5.83
N GLY A 41 0.57 8.88 6.87
CA GLY A 41 -0.80 8.62 7.31
C GLY A 41 -1.32 9.71 8.26
N HIS A 42 -2.64 9.72 8.44
CA HIS A 42 -3.33 10.70 9.28
C HIS A 42 -4.07 10.02 10.43
N ARG A 43 -3.82 10.45 11.67
CA ARG A 43 -4.54 9.93 12.85
C ARG A 43 -6.06 10.02 12.70
N ALA A 44 -6.56 11.08 12.06
CA ALA A 44 -7.99 11.29 11.81
C ALA A 44 -8.60 10.26 10.83
N ALA A 45 -7.76 9.60 10.00
CA ALA A 45 -8.22 8.55 9.08
C ALA A 45 -8.49 7.21 9.77
N ILE A 46 -8.02 7.01 11.00
CA ILE A 46 -8.26 5.78 11.76
C ILE A 46 -9.72 5.73 12.20
N PRO A 47 -10.45 4.60 11.97
CA PRO A 47 -11.83 4.47 12.40
C PRO A 47 -11.99 4.70 13.91
N SER A 48 -13.03 5.43 14.31
CA SER A 48 -13.36 5.64 15.74
C SER A 48 -13.56 4.28 16.42
N GLY A 49 -12.92 4.10 17.57
CA GLY A 49 -12.96 2.85 18.34
C GLY A 49 -12.05 1.72 17.81
N ALA A 50 -11.37 1.91 16.68
CA ALA A 50 -10.38 0.95 16.20
C ALA A 50 -9.09 1.01 17.05
N MET A 51 -8.49 -0.15 17.29
CA MET A 51 -7.18 -0.23 17.95
C MET A 51 -6.10 0.35 17.03
N PHE A 52 -5.24 1.18 17.61
CA PHE A 52 -4.11 1.79 16.92
C PHE A 52 -2.82 1.57 17.68
N ILE A 53 -1.81 1.10 16.97
CA ILE A 53 -0.44 0.95 17.45
C ILE A 53 0.42 1.92 16.63
N ASN A 54 1.03 2.89 17.29
CA ASN A 54 2.01 3.78 16.67
C ASN A 54 3.36 3.06 16.59
N GLY A 55 3.80 2.75 15.35
CA GLY A 55 5.07 2.03 15.16
C GLY A 55 5.54 2.08 13.71
N ASP A 56 6.86 2.00 13.55
CA ASP A 56 7.53 1.90 12.26
C ASP A 56 7.80 0.43 11.92
N ILE A 57 7.55 0.02 10.67
CA ILE A 57 7.83 -1.36 10.21
C ILE A 57 9.34 -1.67 10.15
N GLY A 58 10.19 -0.65 10.24
CA GLY A 58 11.63 -0.78 10.41
C GLY A 58 12.04 -1.10 11.86
N ASP A 59 11.21 -0.77 12.86
CA ASP A 59 11.44 -1.14 14.26
C ASP A 59 10.90 -2.57 14.51
N ARG A 60 11.82 -3.54 14.42
CA ARG A 60 11.50 -4.96 14.61
C ARG A 60 10.94 -5.27 16.00
N THR A 61 11.37 -4.54 17.04
CA THR A 61 10.92 -4.79 18.41
C THR A 61 9.46 -4.41 18.56
N THR A 62 9.10 -3.16 18.25
CA THR A 62 7.72 -2.69 18.30
C THR A 62 6.80 -3.48 17.38
N LEU A 63 7.28 -3.87 16.19
CA LEU A 63 6.50 -4.68 15.24
C LEU A 63 6.28 -6.11 15.76
N ARG A 64 7.27 -6.74 16.37
CA ARG A 64 7.15 -8.06 17.01
C ARG A 64 6.13 -8.03 18.15
N ASP A 65 6.21 -7.02 19.02
CA ASP A 65 5.27 -6.84 20.13
C ASP A 65 3.84 -6.67 19.60
N ALA A 66 3.67 -5.88 18.55
CA ALA A 66 2.38 -5.69 17.89
C ALA A 66 1.82 -7.01 17.33
N LEU A 67 2.64 -7.78 16.60
CA LEU A 67 2.24 -9.07 16.02
C LEU A 67 1.99 -10.14 17.07
N SER A 68 2.69 -10.08 18.23
CA SER A 68 2.51 -11.02 19.36
C SER A 68 1.35 -10.64 20.27
N SER A 69 0.78 -9.44 20.11
CA SER A 69 -0.30 -8.95 20.99
C SER A 69 -1.63 -9.68 20.81
N ALA A 70 -1.77 -10.46 19.72
CA ALA A 70 -2.99 -11.20 19.39
C ALA A 70 -2.74 -12.28 18.34
N ASP A 71 -3.65 -13.26 18.25
CA ASP A 71 -3.68 -14.21 17.14
C ASP A 71 -4.26 -13.53 15.90
N PHE A 72 -3.39 -13.13 14.98
CA PHE A 72 -3.80 -12.52 13.73
C PHE A 72 -4.11 -13.57 12.67
N ASP A 73 -5.32 -13.52 12.11
CA ASP A 73 -5.71 -14.37 10.98
C ASP A 73 -5.02 -13.97 9.68
N ILE A 74 -4.69 -12.66 9.52
CA ILE A 74 -4.19 -12.10 8.30
C ILE A 74 -3.48 -10.76 8.56
N VAL A 75 -2.42 -10.49 7.81
CA VAL A 75 -1.77 -9.18 7.71
C VAL A 75 -2.13 -8.54 6.37
N PHE A 76 -2.62 -7.29 6.42
CA PHE A 76 -2.70 -6.40 5.24
C PHE A 76 -1.54 -5.41 5.31
N HIS A 77 -0.71 -5.40 4.29
CA HIS A 77 0.51 -4.59 4.25
C HIS A 77 0.40 -3.46 3.22
N PHE A 78 0.09 -2.25 3.71
CA PHE A 78 0.01 -1.01 2.93
C PHE A 78 1.13 -0.02 3.24
N ALA A 79 1.88 -0.22 4.34
CA ALA A 79 2.98 0.66 4.72
C ALA A 79 4.09 0.67 3.66
N SER A 80 4.20 1.75 2.90
CA SER A 80 5.13 1.87 1.78
C SER A 80 5.27 3.32 1.36
N LEU A 81 6.43 3.69 0.80
CA LEU A 81 6.60 4.90 0.00
C LEU A 81 6.10 4.63 -1.42
N ILE A 82 5.38 5.57 -2.02
CA ILE A 82 4.61 5.34 -3.27
C ILE A 82 4.96 6.26 -4.44
N GLU A 83 5.74 7.32 -4.21
CA GLU A 83 6.05 8.33 -5.22
C GLU A 83 7.10 7.83 -6.21
N ALA A 84 6.68 7.48 -7.44
CA ALA A 84 7.58 6.95 -8.47
C ALA A 84 8.72 7.94 -8.81
N GLY A 85 8.43 9.24 -8.91
CA GLY A 85 9.44 10.27 -9.14
C GLY A 85 10.49 10.33 -8.03
N GLU A 86 10.06 10.43 -6.76
CA GLU A 86 10.97 10.43 -5.61
C GLU A 86 11.82 9.15 -5.56
N SER A 87 11.28 8.02 -5.99
CA SER A 87 12.00 6.74 -5.99
C SER A 87 13.24 6.77 -6.91
N MET A 88 13.18 7.52 -8.01
CA MET A 88 14.31 7.69 -8.93
C MET A 88 15.37 8.65 -8.39
N GLU A 89 14.97 9.58 -7.53
CA GLU A 89 15.90 10.52 -6.87
C GLU A 89 16.53 9.93 -5.61
N LYS A 90 15.77 9.11 -4.87
CA LYS A 90 16.15 8.57 -3.55
C LYS A 90 16.03 7.03 -3.50
N PRO A 91 16.68 6.28 -4.39
CA PRO A 91 16.50 4.82 -4.48
C PRO A 91 16.83 4.09 -3.17
N ALA A 92 17.88 4.50 -2.47
CA ALA A 92 18.27 3.88 -1.20
C ALA A 92 17.17 3.96 -0.12
N LEU A 93 16.41 5.07 -0.08
CA LEU A 93 15.28 5.24 0.82
C LEU A 93 14.17 4.23 0.48
N TYR A 94 13.85 4.08 -0.81
CA TYR A 94 12.81 3.18 -1.28
C TYR A 94 13.18 1.71 -1.05
N PHE A 95 14.40 1.29 -1.37
CA PHE A 95 14.84 -0.09 -1.08
C PHE A 95 14.82 -0.38 0.41
N ARG A 96 15.27 0.54 1.26
CA ARG A 96 15.23 0.35 2.71
C ARG A 96 13.79 0.21 3.21
N ASN A 97 12.92 1.18 2.90
CA ASN A 97 11.56 1.19 3.42
C ASN A 97 10.69 0.10 2.79
N ASN A 98 10.67 0.00 1.46
CA ASN A 98 9.73 -0.87 0.77
C ASN A 98 10.19 -2.32 0.70
N VAL A 99 11.50 -2.60 0.75
CA VAL A 99 12.02 -3.97 0.70
C VAL A 99 12.46 -4.43 2.08
N SER A 100 13.47 -3.77 2.69
CA SER A 100 14.03 -4.26 3.95
C SER A 100 13.02 -4.22 5.09
N HIS A 101 12.24 -3.13 5.22
CA HIS A 101 11.25 -3.05 6.29
C HIS A 101 10.01 -3.90 6.01
N SER A 102 9.61 -4.09 4.73
CA SER A 102 8.55 -5.06 4.39
C SER A 102 8.97 -6.49 4.69
N HIS A 103 10.25 -6.83 4.53
CA HIS A 103 10.78 -8.14 4.93
C HIS A 103 10.56 -8.37 6.43
N ASN A 104 10.79 -7.36 7.30
CA ASN A 104 10.48 -7.49 8.73
C ASN A 104 9.02 -7.91 8.97
N VAL A 105 8.08 -7.30 8.24
CA VAL A 105 6.64 -7.61 8.40
C VAL A 105 6.35 -9.05 7.97
N ILE A 106 6.91 -9.50 6.85
CA ILE A 106 6.71 -10.84 6.30
C ILE A 106 7.29 -11.91 7.24
N GLU A 107 8.55 -11.71 7.65
CA GLU A 107 9.28 -12.62 8.53
C GLU A 107 8.57 -12.77 9.88
N LEU A 108 8.29 -11.65 10.56
CA LEU A 108 7.64 -11.66 11.86
C LEU A 108 6.21 -12.21 11.81
N ALA A 109 5.44 -11.90 10.75
CA ALA A 109 4.12 -12.50 10.54
C ALA A 109 4.21 -14.03 10.39
N SER A 110 5.22 -14.52 9.67
CA SER A 110 5.47 -15.96 9.51
C SER A 110 5.90 -16.60 10.84
N GLU A 111 6.79 -15.95 11.62
CA GLU A 111 7.27 -16.43 12.93
C GLU A 111 6.14 -16.59 13.95
N VAL A 112 5.18 -15.66 14.00
CA VAL A 112 4.01 -15.76 14.90
C VAL A 112 2.89 -16.67 14.38
N GLY A 113 3.09 -17.32 13.24
CA GLY A 113 2.13 -18.26 12.67
C GLY A 113 0.95 -17.61 11.93
N CYS A 114 1.03 -16.33 11.57
CA CYS A 114 0.03 -15.69 10.72
C CYS A 114 0.07 -16.28 9.30
N GLY A 115 -0.90 -17.11 8.97
CA GLY A 115 -0.87 -17.92 7.74
C GLY A 115 -1.32 -17.19 6.47
N ARG A 116 -1.67 -15.90 6.52
CA ARG A 116 -2.20 -15.13 5.38
C ARG A 116 -1.64 -13.73 5.32
N PHE A 117 -1.33 -13.29 4.10
CA PHE A 117 -0.73 -11.98 3.84
C PHE A 117 -1.35 -11.33 2.60
N VAL A 118 -1.85 -10.11 2.71
CA VAL A 118 -2.29 -9.32 1.57
C VAL A 118 -1.32 -8.16 1.38
N PHE A 119 -0.72 -8.11 0.22
CA PHE A 119 0.30 -7.13 -0.12
C PHE A 119 -0.23 -6.10 -1.13
N SER A 120 -0.05 -4.83 -0.80
CA SER A 120 -0.29 -3.71 -1.71
C SER A 120 0.84 -3.63 -2.72
N SER A 121 0.68 -4.30 -3.85
CA SER A 121 1.58 -4.19 -5.00
C SER A 121 1.12 -3.07 -5.94
N THR A 122 1.56 -3.08 -7.19
CA THR A 122 1.32 -2.01 -8.15
C THR A 122 1.35 -2.53 -9.58
N ALA A 123 0.59 -1.90 -10.48
CA ALA A 123 0.72 -2.12 -11.91
C ALA A 123 2.09 -1.66 -12.47
N ALA A 124 2.82 -0.81 -11.74
CA ALA A 124 4.17 -0.37 -12.13
C ALA A 124 5.23 -1.50 -12.13
N VAL A 125 4.86 -2.72 -11.78
CA VAL A 125 5.71 -3.92 -11.95
C VAL A 125 5.74 -4.43 -13.38
N TYR A 126 4.72 -4.11 -14.18
CA TYR A 126 4.62 -4.58 -15.56
C TYR A 126 5.51 -3.82 -16.52
N ALA A 127 5.99 -4.51 -17.54
CA ALA A 127 6.57 -3.88 -18.74
C ALA A 127 5.51 -2.99 -19.42
N SER A 128 5.97 -1.93 -20.11
CA SER A 128 5.10 -1.14 -20.97
C SER A 128 4.48 -2.03 -22.06
N SER A 129 3.19 -1.84 -22.34
CA SER A 129 2.44 -2.64 -23.31
C SER A 129 1.37 -1.81 -24.00
N GLU A 130 1.18 -2.02 -25.30
CA GLU A 130 0.03 -1.50 -26.06
C GLU A 130 -1.21 -2.40 -25.90
N GLN A 131 -1.04 -3.59 -25.36
CA GLN A 131 -2.12 -4.55 -25.12
C GLN A 131 -2.62 -4.47 -23.68
N PRO A 132 -3.91 -4.80 -23.42
CA PRO A 132 -4.42 -4.93 -22.07
C PRO A 132 -3.56 -5.89 -21.23
N LEU A 133 -3.24 -5.48 -20.01
CA LEU A 133 -2.42 -6.25 -19.08
C LEU A 133 -3.26 -7.33 -18.39
N THR A 134 -2.63 -8.47 -18.16
CA THR A 134 -3.10 -9.56 -17.30
C THR A 134 -2.08 -9.86 -16.22
N GLU A 135 -2.42 -10.71 -15.26
CA GLU A 135 -1.49 -11.13 -14.21
C GLU A 135 -0.23 -11.85 -14.75
N GLU A 136 -0.31 -12.38 -15.98
CA GLU A 136 0.75 -13.13 -16.67
C GLU A 136 1.58 -12.24 -17.61
N SER A 137 1.21 -10.96 -17.75
CA SER A 137 1.96 -10.01 -18.58
C SER A 137 3.40 -9.87 -18.12
N PRO A 138 4.34 -9.59 -19.03
CA PRO A 138 5.76 -9.46 -18.70
C PRO A 138 6.02 -8.45 -17.58
N ILE A 139 6.96 -8.78 -16.71
CA ILE A 139 7.40 -7.93 -15.59
C ILE A 139 8.70 -7.25 -16.00
N ASP A 140 8.69 -5.92 -16.02
CA ASP A 140 9.86 -5.07 -16.29
C ASP A 140 9.60 -3.66 -15.71
N PRO A 141 9.80 -3.47 -14.40
CA PRO A 141 9.52 -2.20 -13.73
C PRO A 141 10.35 -1.05 -14.30
N ALA A 142 9.71 0.00 -14.76
CA ALA A 142 10.38 1.17 -15.32
C ALA A 142 10.95 2.14 -14.27
N ASN A 143 10.72 1.90 -12.98
CA ASN A 143 11.17 2.77 -11.89
C ASN A 143 11.45 1.97 -10.60
N VAL A 144 12.23 2.59 -9.71
CA VAL A 144 12.64 1.96 -8.44
C VAL A 144 11.44 1.59 -7.56
N TYR A 145 10.38 2.39 -7.54
CA TYR A 145 9.17 2.05 -6.78
C TYR A 145 8.57 0.72 -7.26
N GLY A 146 8.35 0.55 -8.57
CA GLY A 146 7.86 -0.70 -9.16
C GLY A 146 8.79 -1.88 -8.85
N GLU A 147 10.10 -1.69 -9.00
CA GLU A 147 11.10 -2.72 -8.68
C GLU A 147 11.01 -3.14 -7.21
N THR A 148 10.90 -2.20 -6.27
CA THR A 148 10.79 -2.54 -4.84
C THR A 148 9.53 -3.36 -4.55
N LYS A 149 8.42 -3.08 -5.22
CA LYS A 149 7.19 -3.87 -5.07
C LYS A 149 7.34 -5.28 -5.64
N TYR A 150 7.96 -5.43 -6.80
CA TYR A 150 8.21 -6.74 -7.40
C TYR A 150 9.17 -7.60 -6.56
N ILE A 151 10.21 -7.02 -5.98
CA ILE A 151 11.09 -7.74 -5.05
C ILE A 151 10.29 -8.32 -3.88
N VAL A 152 9.36 -7.57 -3.30
CA VAL A 152 8.50 -8.06 -2.20
C VAL A 152 7.57 -9.19 -2.67
N GLU A 153 6.99 -9.13 -3.87
CA GLU A 153 6.22 -10.24 -4.44
C GLU A 153 7.06 -11.53 -4.54
N ARG A 154 8.32 -11.38 -4.97
CA ARG A 154 9.25 -12.52 -5.04
C ARG A 154 9.59 -13.07 -3.66
N MET A 155 9.80 -12.22 -2.65
CA MET A 155 10.00 -12.66 -1.27
C MET A 155 8.79 -13.45 -0.77
N LEU A 156 7.57 -12.94 -0.95
CA LEU A 156 6.33 -13.61 -0.57
C LEU A 156 6.19 -14.98 -1.25
N THR A 157 6.60 -15.12 -2.50
CA THR A 157 6.62 -16.40 -3.21
C THR A 157 7.53 -17.42 -2.51
N TRP A 158 8.71 -16.99 -2.02
CA TRP A 158 9.60 -17.87 -1.27
C TRP A 158 9.04 -18.23 0.11
N TYR A 159 8.46 -17.28 0.84
CA TYR A 159 7.79 -17.55 2.11
C TYR A 159 6.60 -18.51 1.95
N GLN A 160 5.87 -18.42 0.86
CA GLN A 160 4.81 -19.39 0.53
C GLN A 160 5.39 -20.80 0.33
N ARG A 161 6.47 -20.93 -0.47
CA ARG A 161 7.07 -22.23 -0.79
C ARG A 161 7.71 -22.92 0.42
N ILE A 162 8.35 -22.15 1.30
CA ILE A 162 9.15 -22.68 2.41
C ILE A 162 8.31 -22.78 3.70
N HIS A 163 7.50 -21.75 4.00
CA HIS A 163 6.78 -21.64 5.25
C HIS A 163 5.26 -21.79 5.11
N GLY A 164 4.74 -21.97 3.89
CA GLY A 164 3.30 -22.13 3.66
C GLY A 164 2.49 -20.83 3.84
N LEU A 165 3.13 -19.65 3.89
CA LEU A 165 2.47 -18.35 3.99
C LEU A 165 1.63 -18.10 2.74
N ARG A 166 0.31 -18.16 2.84
CA ARG A 166 -0.57 -17.84 1.72
C ARG A 166 -0.64 -16.34 1.52
N PHE A 167 -0.44 -15.87 0.30
CA PHE A 167 -0.50 -14.44 0.02
C PHE A 167 -1.33 -14.08 -1.21
N ALA A 168 -1.75 -12.82 -1.26
CA ALA A 168 -2.26 -12.16 -2.45
C ALA A 168 -1.50 -10.84 -2.63
N ALA A 169 -0.91 -10.63 -3.81
CA ALA A 169 -0.31 -9.36 -4.20
C ALA A 169 -1.30 -8.62 -5.11
N LEU A 170 -1.79 -7.47 -4.65
CA LEU A 170 -2.80 -6.69 -5.36
C LEU A 170 -2.09 -5.60 -6.19
N ARG A 171 -2.01 -5.80 -7.51
CA ARG A 171 -1.36 -4.87 -8.44
C ARG A 171 -2.33 -3.77 -8.85
N TYR A 172 -2.43 -2.72 -8.01
CA TYR A 172 -3.31 -1.58 -8.29
C TYR A 172 -2.82 -0.77 -9.48
N PHE A 173 -3.76 -0.28 -10.29
CA PHE A 173 -3.50 0.73 -11.31
C PHE A 173 -3.66 2.12 -10.70
N ASN A 174 -4.87 2.64 -10.65
CA ASN A 174 -5.17 3.96 -10.11
C ASN A 174 -6.28 3.84 -9.07
N ALA A 175 -5.89 3.70 -7.81
CA ALA A 175 -6.84 3.68 -6.72
C ALA A 175 -7.47 5.07 -6.55
N CYS A 176 -8.79 5.16 -6.56
CA CYS A 176 -9.51 6.41 -6.34
C CYS A 176 -10.82 6.17 -5.62
N GLY A 177 -11.42 7.24 -5.12
CA GLY A 177 -12.70 7.21 -4.43
C GLY A 177 -12.62 7.75 -3.01
N ALA A 178 -13.79 7.87 -2.40
CA ALA A 178 -13.93 8.35 -1.03
C ALA A 178 -15.07 7.63 -0.32
N LEU A 179 -15.02 7.60 1.01
CA LEU A 179 -16.10 7.22 1.89
C LEU A 179 -16.51 8.46 2.71
N PRO A 180 -17.72 8.51 3.30
CA PRO A 180 -18.10 9.60 4.18
C PRO A 180 -17.04 9.87 5.27
N GLY A 181 -16.48 11.09 5.26
CA GLY A 181 -15.43 11.52 6.17
C GLY A 181 -14.04 10.94 5.88
N ARG A 182 -13.81 10.33 4.70
CA ARG A 182 -12.53 9.73 4.29
C ARG A 182 -12.28 9.95 2.82
N GLY A 183 -11.09 10.38 2.49
CA GLY A 183 -10.66 10.60 1.11
C GLY A 183 -9.14 10.67 1.02
N GLU A 184 -8.68 11.10 -0.13
CA GLU A 184 -7.28 11.36 -0.40
C GLU A 184 -6.80 12.62 0.36
N ALA A 185 -5.66 12.54 1.02
CA ALA A 185 -5.07 13.64 1.78
C ALA A 185 -3.53 13.58 1.81
N HIS A 186 -2.92 13.16 0.72
CA HIS A 186 -1.44 13.15 0.60
C HIS A 186 -0.87 14.58 0.61
N TYR A 187 0.29 14.71 1.23
CA TYR A 187 1.05 15.95 1.20
C TYR A 187 2.55 15.64 0.94
N PRO A 188 3.15 16.26 -0.08
CA PRO A 188 2.50 17.04 -1.16
C PRO A 188 1.58 16.18 -2.03
N GLU A 189 0.49 16.78 -2.54
CA GLU A 189 -0.44 16.08 -3.41
C GLU A 189 0.10 16.01 -4.85
N THR A 190 0.20 14.78 -5.38
CA THR A 190 0.77 14.51 -6.72
C THR A 190 -0.23 13.80 -7.66
N HIS A 191 -1.33 13.26 -7.12
CA HIS A 191 -2.28 12.47 -7.89
C HIS A 191 -3.21 13.34 -8.74
N LEU A 192 -3.56 12.83 -9.93
CA LEU A 192 -4.30 13.58 -10.95
C LEU A 192 -5.68 14.03 -10.45
N ILE A 193 -6.51 13.12 -9.93
CA ILE A 193 -7.89 13.42 -9.53
C ILE A 193 -7.95 14.49 -8.44
N PRO A 194 -7.21 14.40 -7.32
CA PRO A 194 -7.17 15.47 -6.33
C PRO A 194 -6.71 16.81 -6.91
N ARG A 195 -5.69 16.82 -7.77
CA ARG A 195 -5.21 18.07 -8.41
C ARG A 195 -6.26 18.72 -9.29
N VAL A 196 -6.99 17.93 -10.09
CA VAL A 196 -8.11 18.45 -10.90
C VAL A 196 -9.21 19.02 -10.01
N LEU A 197 -9.56 18.32 -8.92
CA LEU A 197 -10.56 18.80 -7.96
C LEU A 197 -10.11 20.08 -7.24
N GLN A 198 -8.82 20.20 -6.89
CA GLN A 198 -8.27 21.43 -6.29
C GLN A 198 -8.40 22.62 -7.24
N VAL A 199 -8.20 22.43 -8.55
CA VAL A 199 -8.44 23.50 -9.55
C VAL A 199 -9.92 23.86 -9.60
N ALA A 200 -10.81 22.87 -9.67
CA ALA A 200 -12.26 23.10 -9.71
C ALA A 200 -12.77 23.83 -8.45
N LEU A 201 -12.12 23.64 -7.31
CA LEU A 201 -12.44 24.29 -6.04
C LEU A 201 -11.72 25.65 -5.83
N GLY A 202 -10.95 26.12 -6.82
CA GLY A 202 -10.17 27.37 -6.70
C GLY A 202 -9.00 27.31 -5.70
N GLN A 203 -8.59 26.11 -5.30
CA GLN A 203 -7.45 25.88 -4.39
C GLN A 203 -6.12 25.80 -5.13
N ARG A 204 -6.16 25.75 -6.46
CA ARG A 204 -5.02 25.68 -7.37
C ARG A 204 -5.37 26.37 -8.69
N ASP A 205 -4.42 27.05 -9.30
CA ASP A 205 -4.66 27.80 -10.53
C ASP A 205 -4.80 26.89 -11.77
N HIS A 206 -4.02 25.82 -11.85
CA HIS A 206 -3.98 24.92 -13.00
C HIS A 206 -3.47 23.52 -12.67
N VAL A 207 -3.67 22.58 -13.58
CA VAL A 207 -3.03 21.27 -13.63
C VAL A 207 -1.93 21.31 -14.69
N ASN A 208 -0.72 20.86 -14.35
CA ASN A 208 0.38 20.77 -15.31
C ASN A 208 0.18 19.59 -16.26
N LEU A 209 0.36 19.84 -17.55
CA LEU A 209 0.49 18.83 -18.58
C LEU A 209 2.00 18.63 -18.86
N TYR A 210 2.52 17.43 -18.62
CA TYR A 210 3.97 17.13 -18.66
C TYR A 210 4.47 16.63 -20.01
N GLY A 211 3.71 16.79 -21.06
CA GLY A 211 4.09 16.46 -22.45
C GLY A 211 2.88 16.39 -23.35
N THR A 212 3.10 16.76 -24.63
CA THR A 212 2.08 16.74 -25.68
C THR A 212 2.64 16.13 -26.98
N ASP A 213 3.80 15.49 -26.90
CA ASP A 213 4.59 14.97 -28.01
C ASP A 213 4.78 13.44 -27.96
N TYR A 214 3.94 12.77 -27.17
CA TYR A 214 3.90 11.31 -27.13
C TYR A 214 3.37 10.72 -28.44
N GLN A 215 3.83 9.53 -28.79
CA GLN A 215 3.40 8.80 -30.00
C GLN A 215 2.00 8.19 -29.82
N THR A 216 1.03 9.05 -29.59
CA THR A 216 -0.39 8.71 -29.37
C THR A 216 -1.27 9.59 -30.25
N PRO A 217 -2.54 9.23 -30.54
CA PRO A 217 -3.41 10.00 -31.44
C PRO A 217 -3.62 11.47 -31.00
N ASP A 218 -3.55 11.76 -29.70
CA ASP A 218 -3.75 13.10 -29.12
C ASP A 218 -2.46 13.71 -28.56
N GLY A 219 -1.31 13.03 -28.72
CA GLY A 219 -0.02 13.47 -28.21
C GLY A 219 0.16 13.37 -26.70
N THR A 220 -0.83 12.85 -25.95
CA THR A 220 -0.73 12.67 -24.50
C THR A 220 -0.19 11.28 -24.13
N CYS A 221 0.32 11.14 -22.89
CA CYS A 221 0.83 9.85 -22.42
C CYS A 221 -0.30 8.84 -22.20
N ILE A 222 -0.04 7.56 -22.50
CA ILE A 222 -0.85 6.44 -22.09
C ILE A 222 -0.50 6.07 -20.64
N ARG A 223 -1.53 5.72 -19.86
CA ARG A 223 -1.35 5.27 -18.49
C ARG A 223 -2.12 3.98 -18.21
#